data_fd2f905c402750fb0f79afde1f2cdbfd
#
_entry.id   fd2f905c402750fb0f79afde1f2cdbfd
#
_cell.length_a   1.000
_cell.length_b   1.000
_cell.length_c   1.000
_cell.angle_alpha   90.00
_cell.angle_beta   90.00
_cell.angle_gamma   90.00
#
_symmetry.space_group_name_H-M   'P 1'
#
loop_
_entity.id
_entity.type
_entity.pdbx_description
1 polymer ?
#
loop_
_entity_poly.entity_id
_entity_poly.type
_entity_poly.pdbx_seq_one_letter_code
_entity_poly.pdbx_strand_id
1 'polypeptide(L)'
;LSGAALFLAAGYLYAYDYRRSGNLIHLRGLFSCFWVGGQGAACLKLSKLQTDWALQTWICFFLALVGFWITFEVLDRLMGGNERFTMNRYRQRSTVRPLFFCIVGLTVISAAAFVTEAAVLGFIPVLVRGVPHAYSAFHMTGLHYVTVSCVLIPAMTVLYFEQGGSRSGRKNGLIVLCALVSIAIPILCVSRFQLVFAVILAVFTFCASQKNVSPWLFVVAVVALIPCYVLLTVARSHDVTYLNGIFEMKNAATPIFITQPYMYIANNYDNFDCLVRELPAHSMGLKGMFPLWALSGLKFIKPALVDWPIYVN
;
A
#
# COMPACT_ATOMS: atom_id res chain seq x y z
N LEU A 1 -7.79 -26.33 -4.17
CA LEU A 1 -8.68 -25.41 -3.43
C LEU A 1 -9.29 -24.43 -4.44
N SER A 2 -10.60 -24.22 -4.42
CA SER A 2 -11.23 -23.22 -5.28
C SER A 2 -10.94 -21.83 -4.73
N GLY A 3 -10.67 -20.84 -5.61
CA GLY A 3 -10.47 -19.44 -5.20
C GLY A 3 -11.64 -18.92 -4.35
N ALA A 4 -12.87 -19.35 -4.66
CA ALA A 4 -14.06 -19.00 -3.88
C ALA A 4 -13.97 -19.44 -2.42
N ALA A 5 -13.48 -20.65 -2.14
CA ALA A 5 -13.31 -21.13 -0.77
C ALA A 5 -12.29 -20.28 0.02
N LEU A 6 -11.22 -19.84 -0.64
CA LEU A 6 -10.22 -18.96 -0.03
C LEU A 6 -10.78 -17.57 0.24
N PHE A 7 -11.59 -17.00 -0.64
CA PHE A 7 -12.26 -15.73 -0.37
C PHE A 7 -13.24 -15.82 0.81
N LEU A 8 -14.00 -16.91 0.89
CA LEU A 8 -14.89 -17.15 2.03
C LEU A 8 -14.09 -17.30 3.33
N ALA A 9 -12.98 -18.05 3.31
CA ALA A 9 -12.09 -18.19 4.46
C ALA A 9 -11.48 -16.82 4.86
N ALA A 10 -11.02 -16.03 3.92
CA ALA A 10 -10.50 -14.69 4.19
C ALA A 10 -11.52 -13.79 4.86
N GLY A 11 -12.75 -13.75 4.31
CA GLY A 11 -13.87 -13.00 4.89
C GLY A 11 -14.26 -13.49 6.28
N TYR A 12 -14.29 -14.80 6.50
CA TYR A 12 -14.57 -15.37 7.81
C TYR A 12 -13.50 -15.01 8.85
N LEU A 13 -12.23 -15.15 8.52
CA LEU A 13 -11.12 -14.82 9.42
C LEU A 13 -11.13 -13.34 9.81
N TYR A 14 -11.36 -12.46 8.85
CA TYR A 14 -11.50 -11.03 9.11
C TYR A 14 -12.71 -10.72 10.01
N ALA A 15 -13.87 -11.30 9.69
CA ALA A 15 -15.09 -11.09 10.46
C ALA A 15 -14.97 -11.63 11.89
N TYR A 16 -14.28 -12.75 12.08
CA TYR A 16 -13.98 -13.32 13.40
C TYR A 16 -13.17 -12.34 14.25
N ASP A 17 -12.07 -11.82 13.71
CA ASP A 17 -11.21 -10.87 14.43
C ASP A 17 -11.92 -9.53 14.68
N TYR A 18 -12.68 -9.04 13.71
CA TYR A 18 -13.50 -7.85 13.89
C TYR A 18 -14.54 -8.01 15.01
N ARG A 19 -15.27 -9.15 15.06
CA ARG A 19 -16.25 -9.42 16.12
C ARG A 19 -15.60 -9.49 17.50
N ARG A 20 -14.39 -10.04 17.58
CA ARG A 20 -13.64 -10.17 18.84
C ARG A 20 -13.08 -8.81 19.31
N SER A 21 -12.52 -8.02 18.43
CA SER A 21 -11.80 -6.80 18.78
C SER A 21 -12.65 -5.52 18.67
N GLY A 22 -13.70 -5.53 17.84
CA GLY A 22 -14.43 -4.32 17.43
C GLY A 22 -13.58 -3.33 16.63
N ASN A 23 -12.42 -3.76 16.15
CA ASN A 23 -11.44 -2.91 15.46
C ASN A 23 -11.34 -3.30 13.99
N LEU A 24 -11.75 -2.39 13.08
CA LEU A 24 -11.71 -2.59 11.64
C LEU A 24 -10.28 -2.71 11.09
N ILE A 25 -9.31 -2.11 11.76
CA ILE A 25 -7.89 -2.16 11.38
C ILE A 25 -7.10 -3.15 12.23
N HIS A 26 -7.77 -4.19 12.76
CA HIS A 26 -7.10 -5.23 13.54
C HIS A 26 -6.06 -5.94 12.68
N LEU A 27 -4.79 -5.86 13.09
CA LEU A 27 -3.65 -6.29 12.25
C LEU A 27 -3.75 -7.74 11.82
N ARG A 28 -4.09 -8.66 12.75
CA ARG A 28 -4.26 -10.10 12.44
C ARG A 28 -5.39 -10.33 11.44
N GLY A 29 -6.52 -9.64 11.61
CA GLY A 29 -7.66 -9.75 10.71
C GLY A 29 -7.34 -9.25 9.30
N LEU A 30 -6.71 -8.08 9.19
CA LEU A 30 -6.28 -7.52 7.91
C LEU A 30 -5.24 -8.41 7.21
N PHE A 31 -4.22 -8.88 7.97
CA PHE A 31 -3.22 -9.77 7.39
C PHE A 31 -3.89 -11.05 6.86
N SER A 32 -4.76 -11.69 7.64
CA SER A 32 -5.45 -12.91 7.22
C SER A 32 -6.32 -12.67 5.98
N CYS A 33 -7.05 -11.54 5.95
CA CYS A 33 -7.89 -11.17 4.81
C CYS A 33 -7.07 -10.99 3.53
N PHE A 34 -6.00 -10.22 3.57
CA PHE A 34 -5.17 -9.97 2.39
C PHE A 34 -4.32 -11.17 2.00
N TRP A 35 -3.77 -11.91 2.97
CA TRP A 35 -2.95 -13.08 2.71
C TRP A 35 -3.74 -14.22 2.08
N VAL A 36 -4.87 -14.60 2.69
CA VAL A 36 -5.71 -15.68 2.17
C VAL A 36 -6.54 -15.23 0.96
N GLY A 37 -7.03 -13.98 0.98
CA GLY A 37 -7.75 -13.38 -0.15
C GLY A 37 -6.87 -13.22 -1.39
N GLY A 38 -5.61 -12.84 -1.22
CA GLY A 38 -4.63 -12.78 -2.31
C GLY A 38 -4.38 -14.14 -2.95
N GLN A 39 -4.25 -15.20 -2.14
CA GLN A 39 -4.21 -16.58 -2.65
C GLN A 39 -5.49 -16.95 -3.40
N GLY A 40 -6.66 -16.53 -2.88
CA GLY A 40 -7.93 -16.70 -3.55
C GLY A 40 -7.96 -16.03 -4.93
N ALA A 41 -7.45 -14.80 -5.03
CA ALA A 41 -7.33 -14.08 -6.29
C ALA A 41 -6.40 -14.81 -7.28
N ALA A 42 -5.22 -15.24 -6.84
CA ALA A 42 -4.28 -15.99 -7.68
C ALA A 42 -4.88 -17.32 -8.18
N CYS A 43 -5.66 -18.01 -7.32
CA CYS A 43 -6.34 -19.25 -7.68
C CYS A 43 -7.48 -19.08 -8.70
N LEU A 44 -7.88 -17.85 -9.08
CA LEU A 44 -8.80 -17.63 -10.20
C LEU A 44 -8.16 -17.96 -11.56
N LYS A 45 -6.82 -17.93 -11.62
CA LYS A 45 -6.04 -18.28 -12.82
C LYS A 45 -6.55 -17.62 -14.09
N LEU A 46 -6.63 -16.28 -14.07
CA LEU A 46 -7.11 -15.51 -15.22
C LEU A 46 -6.06 -15.37 -16.33
N SER A 47 -4.79 -15.68 -16.05
CA SER A 47 -3.72 -15.77 -17.03
C SER A 47 -3.40 -17.23 -17.37
N LYS A 48 -2.89 -17.48 -18.59
CA LYS A 48 -2.40 -18.79 -19.03
C LYS A 48 -1.03 -19.14 -18.44
N LEU A 49 -0.27 -18.13 -18.00
CA LEU A 49 1.03 -18.30 -17.35
C LEU A 49 0.91 -18.97 -15.99
N GLN A 50 -0.26 -18.93 -15.36
CA GLN A 50 -0.50 -19.43 -14.01
C GLN A 50 -0.67 -20.95 -14.00
N THR A 51 0.15 -21.62 -13.22
CA THR A 51 0.15 -23.07 -13.01
C THR A 51 -0.46 -23.47 -11.67
N ASP A 52 -0.63 -24.76 -11.43
CA ASP A 52 -0.99 -25.27 -10.11
C ASP A 52 0.21 -25.23 -9.17
N TRP A 53 0.01 -24.69 -7.99
CA TRP A 53 1.08 -24.58 -7.00
C TRP A 53 1.45 -25.93 -6.41
N ALA A 54 2.72 -26.10 -6.10
CA ALA A 54 3.22 -27.28 -5.42
C ALA A 54 2.65 -27.40 -3.99
N LEU A 55 2.58 -28.62 -3.47
CA LEU A 55 2.16 -28.85 -2.08
C LEU A 55 3.06 -28.08 -1.10
N GLN A 56 4.36 -28.03 -1.37
CA GLN A 56 5.34 -27.28 -0.56
C GLN A 56 4.99 -25.79 -0.47
N THR A 57 4.52 -25.18 -1.57
CA THR A 57 4.08 -23.78 -1.62
C THR A 57 2.88 -23.56 -0.70
N TRP A 58 1.88 -24.45 -0.74
CA TRP A 58 0.75 -24.41 0.17
C TRP A 58 1.16 -24.54 1.64
N ILE A 59 2.12 -25.43 1.94
CA ILE A 59 2.67 -25.58 3.29
C ILE A 59 3.35 -24.28 3.73
N CYS A 60 4.15 -23.65 2.85
CA CYS A 60 4.79 -22.37 3.16
C CYS A 60 3.78 -21.26 3.43
N PHE A 61 2.72 -21.14 2.64
CA PHE A 61 1.65 -20.17 2.87
C PHE A 61 0.93 -20.39 4.20
N PHE A 62 0.64 -21.63 4.53
CA PHE A 62 0.02 -22.01 5.80
C PHE A 62 0.94 -21.69 6.98
N LEU A 63 2.22 -22.08 6.90
CA LEU A 63 3.19 -21.80 7.96
C LEU A 63 3.40 -20.30 8.17
N ALA A 64 3.41 -19.50 7.10
CA ALA A 64 3.49 -18.05 7.20
C ALA A 64 2.28 -17.45 7.93
N LEU A 65 1.07 -17.92 7.61
CA LEU A 65 -0.16 -17.49 8.28
C LEU A 65 -0.16 -17.86 9.78
N VAL A 66 0.16 -19.11 10.09
CA VAL A 66 0.21 -19.63 11.48
C VAL A 66 1.33 -18.93 12.26
N GLY A 67 2.51 -18.79 11.68
CA GLY A 67 3.64 -18.10 12.29
C GLY A 67 3.30 -16.64 12.62
N PHE A 68 2.63 -15.94 11.72
CA PHE A 68 2.15 -14.58 11.98
C PHE A 68 1.14 -14.55 13.13
N TRP A 69 0.19 -15.49 13.16
CA TRP A 69 -0.81 -15.53 14.21
C TRP A 69 -0.20 -15.82 15.58
N ILE A 70 0.72 -16.79 15.67
CA ILE A 70 1.43 -17.10 16.92
C ILE A 70 2.21 -15.86 17.39
N THR A 71 2.97 -15.24 16.50
CA THR A 71 3.74 -14.02 16.82
C THR A 71 2.83 -12.91 17.30
N PHE A 72 1.71 -12.69 16.62
CA PHE A 72 0.73 -11.68 17.02
C PHE A 72 0.17 -11.96 18.42
N GLU A 73 -0.28 -13.18 18.70
CA GLU A 73 -0.86 -13.54 20.02
C GLU A 73 0.18 -13.44 21.15
N VAL A 74 1.44 -13.81 20.88
CA VAL A 74 2.54 -13.67 21.85
C VAL A 74 2.80 -12.21 22.16
N LEU A 75 2.93 -11.37 21.13
CA LEU A 75 3.17 -9.94 21.30
C LEU A 75 1.99 -9.26 21.99
N ASP A 76 0.75 -9.58 21.61
CA ASP A 76 -0.45 -9.02 22.22
C ASP A 76 -0.50 -9.32 23.73
N ARG A 77 -0.17 -10.56 24.13
CA ARG A 77 -0.09 -10.94 25.54
C ARG A 77 1.05 -10.24 26.29
N LEU A 78 2.23 -10.14 25.66
CA LEU A 78 3.39 -9.48 26.27
C LEU A 78 3.15 -7.96 26.45
N MET A 79 2.42 -7.35 25.55
CA MET A 79 2.09 -5.92 25.59
C MET A 79 0.86 -5.58 26.46
N GLY A 80 0.31 -6.57 27.19
CA GLY A 80 -0.80 -6.36 28.12
C GLY A 80 -2.20 -6.54 27.54
N GLY A 81 -2.32 -7.11 26.36
CA GLY A 81 -3.46 -7.86 25.77
C GLY A 81 -4.86 -7.23 25.71
N ASN A 82 -5.13 -6.09 26.33
CA ASN A 82 -6.52 -5.58 26.45
C ASN A 82 -6.68 -4.07 26.23
N GLU A 83 -5.63 -3.37 25.94
CA GLU A 83 -5.80 -1.97 25.62
C GLU A 83 -6.12 -1.84 24.12
N ARG A 84 -7.40 -1.69 23.80
CA ARG A 84 -7.78 -1.12 22.51
C ARG A 84 -6.92 0.09 22.29
N PHE A 85 -5.99 0.00 21.34
CA PHE A 85 -5.11 1.11 20.98
C PHE A 85 -6.00 2.22 20.44
N THR A 86 -6.48 3.06 21.32
CA THR A 86 -7.21 4.26 20.97
C THR A 86 -6.28 5.43 21.18
N MET A 87 -5.95 6.15 20.12
CA MET A 87 -5.20 7.41 20.20
C MET A 87 -5.87 8.48 21.08
N ASN A 88 -7.03 8.18 21.69
CA ASN A 88 -7.73 9.05 22.63
C ASN A 88 -6.89 9.50 23.83
N ARG A 89 -5.82 8.79 24.19
CA ARG A 89 -4.83 9.25 25.19
C ARG A 89 -4.05 10.49 24.73
N TYR A 90 -3.97 10.74 23.40
CA TYR A 90 -3.19 11.82 22.82
C TYR A 90 -4.01 13.05 22.42
N ARG A 91 -5.27 13.17 22.85
CA ARG A 91 -6.07 14.39 22.64
C ARG A 91 -5.53 15.56 23.48
N GLN A 92 -4.28 15.94 23.27
CA GLN A 92 -3.69 17.13 23.84
C GLN A 92 -3.79 18.28 22.85
N ARG A 93 -4.58 19.30 23.16
CA ARG A 93 -4.64 20.56 22.38
C ARG A 93 -3.28 21.20 22.10
N SER A 94 -2.25 20.85 22.86
CA SER A 94 -0.88 21.31 22.67
C SER A 94 -0.26 20.89 21.35
N THR A 95 -0.76 19.82 20.69
CA THR A 95 -0.20 19.29 19.45
C THR A 95 -0.82 19.89 18.17
N VAL A 96 -1.95 20.59 18.26
CA VAL A 96 -2.63 21.18 17.08
C VAL A 96 -1.76 22.23 16.40
N ARG A 97 -1.06 23.09 17.16
CA ARG A 97 -0.22 24.14 16.58
C ARG A 97 1.02 23.59 15.86
N PRO A 98 1.84 22.72 16.46
CA PRO A 98 2.94 22.07 15.74
C PRO A 98 2.47 21.33 14.50
N LEU A 99 1.37 20.58 14.59
CA LEU A 99 0.81 19.84 13.48
C LEU A 99 0.37 20.74 12.32
N PHE A 100 -0.22 21.91 12.62
CA PHE A 100 -0.53 22.93 11.62
C PHE A 100 0.72 23.35 10.83
N PHE A 101 1.81 23.69 11.51
CA PHE A 101 3.05 24.10 10.85
C PHE A 101 3.71 22.96 10.08
N CYS A 102 3.65 21.73 10.60
CA CYS A 102 4.14 20.55 9.88
C CYS A 102 3.37 20.31 8.58
N ILE A 103 2.03 20.39 8.61
CA ILE A 103 1.21 20.20 7.41
C ILE A 103 1.52 21.28 6.37
N VAL A 104 1.50 22.55 6.77
CA VAL A 104 1.77 23.66 5.84
C VAL A 104 3.21 23.58 5.31
N GLY A 105 4.18 23.36 6.17
CA GLY A 105 5.60 23.24 5.79
C GLY A 105 5.83 22.08 4.82
N LEU A 106 5.30 20.90 5.12
CA LEU A 106 5.42 19.73 4.26
C LEU A 106 4.72 19.95 2.91
N THR A 107 3.55 20.61 2.90
CA THR A 107 2.84 20.95 1.64
C THR A 107 3.67 21.89 0.78
N VAL A 108 4.24 22.94 1.37
CA VAL A 108 5.07 23.91 0.62
C VAL A 108 6.33 23.22 0.08
N ILE A 109 6.99 22.43 0.90
CA ILE A 109 8.23 21.74 0.49
C ILE A 109 7.96 20.73 -0.62
N SER A 110 6.93 19.88 -0.50
CA SER A 110 6.61 18.88 -1.52
C SER A 110 6.06 19.51 -2.80
N ALA A 111 5.28 20.60 -2.71
CA ALA A 111 4.82 21.32 -3.89
C ALA A 111 5.98 22.03 -4.60
N ALA A 112 6.91 22.65 -3.86
CA ALA A 112 8.11 23.25 -4.43
C ALA A 112 9.00 22.19 -5.11
N ALA A 113 9.18 21.02 -4.49
CA ALA A 113 9.91 19.92 -5.08
C ALA A 113 9.26 19.43 -6.38
N PHE A 114 7.93 19.26 -6.41
CA PHE A 114 7.18 18.89 -7.61
C PHE A 114 7.35 19.93 -8.74
N VAL A 115 7.21 21.22 -8.42
CA VAL A 115 7.39 22.31 -9.41
C VAL A 115 8.82 22.32 -9.94
N THR A 116 9.82 22.11 -9.09
CA THR A 116 11.22 22.01 -9.50
C THR A 116 11.46 20.82 -10.43
N GLU A 117 10.92 19.64 -10.12
CA GLU A 117 10.98 18.47 -10.99
C GLU A 117 10.34 18.76 -12.35
N ALA A 118 9.14 19.36 -12.35
CA ALA A 118 8.44 19.71 -13.58
C ALA A 118 9.21 20.73 -14.42
N ALA A 119 9.83 21.73 -13.80
CA ALA A 119 10.61 22.75 -14.48
C ALA A 119 11.91 22.19 -15.08
N VAL A 120 12.62 21.33 -14.33
CA VAL A 120 13.89 20.75 -14.78
C VAL A 120 13.67 19.68 -15.84
N LEU A 121 12.65 18.84 -15.68
CA LEU A 121 12.34 17.76 -16.64
C LEU A 121 11.56 18.28 -17.86
N GLY A 122 10.99 19.49 -17.78
CA GLY A 122 10.29 20.15 -18.88
C GLY A 122 8.89 19.59 -19.18
N PHE A 123 8.33 18.72 -18.33
CA PHE A 123 6.99 18.15 -18.52
C PHE A 123 6.30 17.80 -17.22
N ILE A 124 4.98 17.64 -17.29
CA ILE A 124 4.14 17.10 -16.21
C ILE A 124 3.45 15.85 -16.77
N PRO A 125 3.58 14.67 -16.12
CA PRO A 125 3.11 13.39 -16.67
C PRO A 125 1.65 13.35 -17.13
N VAL A 126 0.73 13.97 -16.39
CA VAL A 126 -0.70 13.99 -16.76
C VAL A 126 -0.98 14.77 -18.06
N LEU A 127 -0.10 15.72 -18.44
CA LEU A 127 -0.26 16.52 -19.65
C LEU A 127 0.38 15.87 -20.89
N VAL A 128 1.22 14.85 -20.70
CA VAL A 128 1.87 14.12 -21.80
C VAL A 128 0.96 12.99 -22.26
N ARG A 129 0.46 13.11 -23.50
CA ARG A 129 -0.40 12.12 -24.11
C ARG A 129 0.37 11.25 -25.11
N GLY A 130 0.02 9.95 -25.18
CA GLY A 130 0.56 9.05 -26.21
C GLY A 130 1.99 8.57 -25.98
N VAL A 131 2.65 8.94 -24.91
CA VAL A 131 3.97 8.42 -24.54
C VAL A 131 3.83 7.41 -23.41
N PRO A 132 3.94 6.11 -23.71
CA PRO A 132 3.90 5.08 -22.68
C PRO A 132 5.02 5.31 -21.65
N HIS A 133 4.70 5.08 -20.38
CA HIS A 133 5.67 5.21 -19.28
C HIS A 133 6.25 6.60 -19.01
N ALA A 134 5.68 7.70 -19.57
CA ALA A 134 6.13 9.06 -19.28
C ALA A 134 6.25 9.35 -17.78
N TYR A 135 5.35 8.78 -16.97
CA TYR A 135 5.38 8.91 -15.51
C TYR A 135 6.65 8.31 -14.86
N SER A 136 7.25 7.28 -15.45
CA SER A 136 8.48 6.67 -14.91
C SER A 136 9.72 7.50 -15.17
N ALA A 137 9.67 8.37 -16.21
CA ALA A 137 10.73 9.33 -16.50
C ALA A 137 10.65 10.60 -15.63
N PHE A 138 9.50 10.80 -14.92
CA PHE A 138 9.33 11.94 -14.01
C PHE A 138 9.94 11.60 -12.64
N HIS A 139 11.27 11.62 -12.58
CA HIS A 139 12.01 11.25 -11.38
C HIS A 139 13.39 11.94 -11.35
N MET A 140 13.59 12.78 -10.35
CA MET A 140 14.90 13.30 -9.98
C MET A 140 15.37 12.61 -8.69
N THR A 141 16.51 11.93 -8.74
CA THR A 141 17.05 11.19 -7.59
C THR A 141 17.19 12.11 -6.37
N GLY A 142 16.63 11.71 -5.26
CA GLY A 142 16.61 12.48 -4.02
C GLY A 142 15.43 13.46 -3.94
N LEU A 143 15.20 14.32 -4.92
CA LEU A 143 14.13 15.30 -4.90
C LEU A 143 12.74 14.65 -4.97
N HIS A 144 12.60 13.58 -5.75
CA HIS A 144 11.34 12.86 -5.88
C HIS A 144 10.82 12.29 -4.54
N TYR A 145 11.70 11.91 -3.61
CA TYR A 145 11.27 11.48 -2.26
C TYR A 145 10.59 12.61 -1.49
N VAL A 146 11.04 13.85 -1.70
CA VAL A 146 10.42 15.03 -1.11
C VAL A 146 9.06 15.30 -1.75
N THR A 147 8.96 15.21 -3.08
CA THR A 147 7.68 15.31 -3.80
C THR A 147 6.66 14.29 -3.29
N VAL A 148 7.08 13.02 -3.17
CA VAL A 148 6.21 11.91 -2.73
C VAL A 148 5.80 12.03 -1.25
N SER A 149 6.55 12.74 -0.41
CA SER A 149 6.21 12.92 1.00
C SER A 149 4.84 13.58 1.25
N CYS A 150 4.27 14.23 0.21
CA CYS A 150 2.91 14.78 0.24
C CYS A 150 1.84 13.75 0.63
N VAL A 151 2.06 12.44 0.44
CA VAL A 151 1.11 11.37 0.78
C VAL A 151 0.81 11.28 2.28
N LEU A 152 1.65 11.86 3.13
CA LEU A 152 1.45 11.91 4.58
C LEU A 152 0.44 12.98 5.00
N ILE A 153 0.25 14.03 4.18
CA ILE A 153 -0.53 15.21 4.54
C ILE A 153 -2.01 14.88 4.81
N PRO A 154 -2.70 14.04 4.02
CA PRO A 154 -4.09 13.68 4.33
C PRO A 154 -4.25 13.00 5.69
N ALA A 155 -3.34 12.12 6.08
CA ALA A 155 -3.35 11.49 7.40
C ALA A 155 -3.10 12.51 8.53
N MET A 156 -2.13 13.40 8.35
CA MET A 156 -1.86 14.49 9.29
C MET A 156 -3.06 15.47 9.38
N THR A 157 -3.77 15.70 8.29
CA THR A 157 -5.00 16.51 8.27
C THR A 157 -6.10 15.87 9.10
N VAL A 158 -6.29 14.55 8.99
CA VAL A 158 -7.21 13.81 9.84
C VAL A 158 -6.84 13.98 11.31
N LEU A 159 -5.58 13.79 11.68
CA LEU A 159 -5.11 14.00 13.05
C LEU A 159 -5.37 15.42 13.55
N TYR A 160 -5.13 16.42 12.70
CA TYR A 160 -5.36 17.82 13.05
C TYR A 160 -6.84 18.08 13.44
N PHE A 161 -7.79 17.56 12.66
CA PHE A 161 -9.20 17.73 12.95
C PHE A 161 -9.67 16.88 14.13
N GLU A 162 -9.13 15.67 14.29
CA GLU A 162 -9.43 14.79 15.44
C GLU A 162 -8.98 15.40 16.77
N GLN A 163 -7.93 16.21 16.76
CA GLN A 163 -7.47 16.96 17.94
C GLN A 163 -8.26 18.25 18.18
N GLY A 164 -9.29 18.50 17.39
CA GLY A 164 -10.22 19.62 17.53
C GLY A 164 -9.90 20.82 16.63
N GLY A 165 -8.88 20.75 15.79
CA GLY A 165 -8.52 21.79 14.84
C GLY A 165 -8.25 23.15 15.48
N SER A 166 -8.22 24.21 14.67
CA SER A 166 -8.12 25.59 15.13
C SER A 166 -9.51 26.21 15.36
N ARG A 167 -9.62 27.15 16.30
CA ARG A 167 -10.81 28.00 16.41
C ARG A 167 -11.01 28.94 15.21
N SER A 168 -9.95 29.17 14.42
CA SER A 168 -9.99 30.02 13.23
C SER A 168 -10.40 29.23 12.00
N GLY A 169 -11.53 29.56 11.39
CA GLY A 169 -11.99 28.96 10.13
C GLY A 169 -10.97 29.12 8.99
N ARG A 170 -10.23 30.23 8.93
CA ARG A 170 -9.18 30.44 7.92
C ARG A 170 -8.06 29.42 8.04
N LYS A 171 -7.63 29.08 9.26
CA LYS A 171 -6.57 28.05 9.48
C LYS A 171 -7.07 26.67 9.07
N ASN A 172 -8.30 26.34 9.42
CA ASN A 172 -8.91 25.06 9.02
C ASN A 172 -9.07 24.98 7.50
N GLY A 173 -9.50 26.06 6.85
CA GLY A 173 -9.57 26.14 5.39
C GLY A 173 -8.21 25.95 4.71
N LEU A 174 -7.13 26.54 5.28
CA LEU A 174 -5.79 26.36 4.77
C LEU A 174 -5.34 24.89 4.88
N ILE A 175 -5.65 24.20 5.97
CA ILE A 175 -5.32 22.76 6.12
C ILE A 175 -6.06 21.90 5.09
N VAL A 176 -7.34 22.19 4.83
CA VAL A 176 -8.09 21.51 3.76
C VAL A 176 -7.47 21.78 2.39
N LEU A 177 -7.06 23.01 2.11
CA LEU A 177 -6.35 23.35 0.88
C LEU A 177 -5.02 22.57 0.76
N CYS A 178 -4.25 22.48 1.84
CA CYS A 178 -3.02 21.66 1.87
C CYS A 178 -3.31 20.18 1.53
N ALA A 179 -4.38 19.61 2.08
CA ALA A 179 -4.80 18.24 1.77
C ALA A 179 -5.19 18.09 0.28
N LEU A 180 -5.91 19.05 -0.27
CA LEU A 180 -6.27 19.03 -1.71
C LEU A 180 -5.04 19.13 -2.60
N VAL A 181 -4.09 20.02 -2.29
CA VAL A 181 -2.81 20.12 -3.02
C VAL A 181 -2.04 18.81 -2.94
N SER A 182 -1.98 18.19 -1.77
CA SER A 182 -1.28 16.92 -1.58
C SER A 182 -1.87 15.75 -2.36
N ILE A 183 -3.18 15.75 -2.61
CA ILE A 183 -3.86 14.78 -3.47
C ILE A 183 -3.65 15.13 -4.96
N ALA A 184 -3.60 16.40 -5.31
CA ALA A 184 -3.37 16.84 -6.69
C ALA A 184 -1.98 16.43 -7.21
N ILE A 185 -0.93 16.46 -6.38
CA ILE A 185 0.43 16.08 -6.79
C ILE A 185 0.49 14.64 -7.34
N PRO A 186 0.04 13.58 -6.64
CA PRO A 186 -0.01 12.23 -7.19
C PRO A 186 -0.83 12.11 -8.47
N ILE A 187 -1.92 12.87 -8.60
CA ILE A 187 -2.73 12.90 -9.82
C ILE A 187 -1.93 13.49 -10.97
N LEU A 188 -1.24 14.60 -10.77
CA LEU A 188 -0.39 15.24 -11.78
C LEU A 188 0.80 14.35 -12.17
N CYS A 189 1.36 13.59 -11.23
CA CYS A 189 2.40 12.59 -11.47
C CYS A 189 1.84 11.29 -12.12
N VAL A 190 0.52 11.14 -12.28
CA VAL A 190 -0.15 9.90 -12.71
C VAL A 190 0.24 8.70 -11.83
N SER A 191 0.48 8.95 -10.55
CA SER A 191 0.92 7.96 -9.57
C SER A 191 -0.24 7.38 -8.78
N ARG A 192 -0.81 6.28 -9.27
CA ARG A 192 -1.92 5.57 -8.63
C ARG A 192 -1.58 5.07 -7.23
N PHE A 193 -0.37 4.52 -7.09
CA PHE A 193 0.07 3.96 -5.81
C PHE A 193 0.14 5.02 -4.71
N GLN A 194 0.70 6.19 -5.02
CA GLN A 194 0.80 7.30 -4.05
C GLN A 194 -0.58 7.81 -3.64
N LEU A 195 -1.52 7.94 -4.60
CA LEU A 195 -2.89 8.35 -4.31
C LEU A 195 -3.61 7.36 -3.40
N VAL A 196 -3.56 6.07 -3.75
CA VAL A 196 -4.17 5.00 -2.94
C VAL A 196 -3.55 4.96 -1.55
N PHE A 197 -2.24 5.09 -1.46
CA PHE A 197 -1.51 5.07 -0.18
C PHE A 197 -1.89 6.27 0.70
N ALA A 198 -2.01 7.47 0.14
CA ALA A 198 -2.45 8.67 0.86
C ALA A 198 -3.85 8.49 1.48
N VAL A 199 -4.80 7.92 0.71
CA VAL A 199 -6.16 7.65 1.20
C VAL A 199 -6.17 6.55 2.25
N ILE A 200 -5.43 5.45 2.03
CA ILE A 200 -5.30 4.37 3.01
C ILE A 200 -4.75 4.92 4.33
N LEU A 201 -3.66 5.70 4.30
CA LEU A 201 -3.10 6.30 5.51
C LEU A 201 -4.10 7.19 6.24
N ALA A 202 -4.87 8.01 5.52
CA ALA A 202 -5.90 8.86 6.11
C ALA A 202 -7.02 8.04 6.76
N VAL A 203 -7.51 6.99 6.09
CA VAL A 203 -8.54 6.09 6.62
C VAL A 203 -8.04 5.34 7.86
N PHE A 204 -6.83 4.78 7.80
CA PHE A 204 -6.24 4.10 8.96
C PHE A 204 -6.04 5.03 10.14
N THR A 205 -5.58 6.26 9.89
CA THR A 205 -5.42 7.29 10.93
C THR A 205 -6.76 7.63 11.56
N PHE A 206 -7.82 7.78 10.75
CA PHE A 206 -9.17 8.03 11.25
C PHE A 206 -9.67 6.84 12.10
N CYS A 207 -9.53 5.61 11.60
CA CYS A 207 -9.92 4.41 12.34
C CYS A 207 -9.17 4.26 13.67
N ALA A 208 -7.89 4.60 13.70
CA ALA A 208 -7.09 4.57 14.93
C ALA A 208 -7.50 5.66 15.94
N SER A 209 -8.05 6.78 15.45
CA SER A 209 -8.47 7.92 16.28
C SER A 209 -9.85 7.73 16.90
N GLN A 210 -10.71 6.91 16.30
CA GLN A 210 -12.11 6.74 16.69
C GLN A 210 -12.33 5.43 17.45
N LYS A 211 -13.25 5.47 18.45
CA LYS A 211 -13.64 4.26 19.19
C LYS A 211 -14.54 3.32 18.39
N ASN A 212 -15.46 3.92 17.65
CA ASN A 212 -16.47 3.20 16.87
C ASN A 212 -16.47 3.76 15.45
N VAL A 213 -15.94 2.98 14.52
CA VAL A 213 -15.92 3.34 13.09
C VAL A 213 -16.91 2.45 12.35
N SER A 214 -17.78 3.08 11.57
CA SER A 214 -18.70 2.34 10.72
C SER A 214 -17.93 1.65 9.59
N PRO A 215 -18.18 0.34 9.33
CA PRO A 215 -17.61 -0.37 8.17
C PRO A 215 -17.88 0.31 6.83
N TRP A 216 -18.95 1.11 6.74
CA TRP A 216 -19.28 1.90 5.55
C TRP A 216 -18.19 2.89 5.15
N LEU A 217 -17.33 3.32 6.09
CA LEU A 217 -16.19 4.17 5.77
C LEU A 217 -15.28 3.53 4.71
N PHE A 218 -14.99 2.23 4.87
CA PHE A 218 -14.17 1.51 3.88
C PHE A 218 -14.88 1.40 2.53
N VAL A 219 -16.18 1.13 2.54
CA VAL A 219 -16.99 1.08 1.30
C VAL A 219 -16.95 2.44 0.59
N VAL A 220 -17.17 3.53 1.31
CA VAL A 220 -17.10 4.88 0.75
C VAL A 220 -15.71 5.20 0.22
N ALA A 221 -14.64 4.87 0.98
CA ALA A 221 -13.27 5.10 0.55
C ALA A 221 -12.93 4.32 -0.73
N VAL A 222 -13.32 3.04 -0.81
CA VAL A 222 -13.11 2.21 -2.00
C VAL A 222 -13.89 2.76 -3.19
N VAL A 223 -15.18 3.07 -3.01
CA VAL A 223 -16.03 3.62 -4.08
C VAL A 223 -15.49 4.96 -4.59
N ALA A 224 -14.95 5.82 -3.72
CA ALA A 224 -14.33 7.07 -4.11
C ALA A 224 -12.98 6.88 -4.84
N LEU A 225 -12.21 5.83 -4.48
CA LEU A 225 -10.93 5.53 -5.12
C LEU A 225 -11.07 4.89 -6.50
N ILE A 226 -12.12 4.10 -6.76
CA ILE A 226 -12.30 3.41 -8.03
C ILE A 226 -12.27 4.35 -9.24
N PRO A 227 -13.06 5.45 -9.30
CA PRO A 227 -13.03 6.37 -10.43
C PRO A 227 -11.65 7.01 -10.63
N CYS A 228 -11.00 7.43 -9.55
CA CYS A 228 -9.65 8.00 -9.62
C CYS A 228 -8.64 6.98 -10.16
N TYR A 229 -8.70 5.74 -9.68
CA TYR A 229 -7.84 4.66 -10.14
C TYR A 229 -8.04 4.35 -11.62
N VAL A 230 -9.31 4.27 -12.09
CA VAL A 230 -9.65 4.04 -13.50
C VAL A 230 -9.15 5.18 -14.36
N LEU A 231 -9.43 6.43 -13.98
CA LEU A 231 -8.97 7.61 -14.73
C LEU A 231 -7.44 7.67 -14.86
N LEU A 232 -6.71 7.44 -13.76
CA LEU A 232 -5.25 7.41 -13.78
C LEU A 232 -4.70 6.22 -14.58
N THR A 233 -5.44 5.10 -14.65
CA THR A 233 -5.07 3.95 -15.47
C THR A 233 -5.21 4.28 -16.95
N VAL A 234 -6.30 4.92 -17.34
CA VAL A 234 -6.53 5.37 -18.72
C VAL A 234 -5.52 6.46 -19.11
N ALA A 235 -5.22 7.41 -18.20
CA ALA A 235 -4.23 8.48 -18.44
C ALA A 235 -2.81 7.95 -18.71
N ARG A 236 -2.47 6.72 -18.29
CA ARG A 236 -1.18 6.09 -18.60
C ARG A 236 -1.03 5.64 -20.04
N SER A 237 -2.09 5.72 -20.84
CA SER A 237 -2.07 5.38 -22.28
C SER A 237 -1.48 3.99 -22.60
N HIS A 238 -1.69 3.02 -21.73
CA HIS A 238 -1.27 1.64 -22.02
C HIS A 238 -2.18 1.01 -23.05
N ASP A 239 -1.60 0.38 -24.04
CA ASP A 239 -2.35 -0.50 -24.96
C ASP A 239 -2.85 -1.73 -24.19
N VAL A 240 -4.17 -1.87 -24.11
CA VAL A 240 -4.84 -2.98 -23.38
C VAL A 240 -4.49 -4.31 -24.01
N THR A 241 -4.47 -4.38 -25.34
CA THR A 241 -4.17 -5.59 -26.11
C THR A 241 -2.74 -6.03 -25.86
N TYR A 242 -1.80 -5.08 -25.87
CA TYR A 242 -0.40 -5.34 -25.60
C TYR A 242 -0.16 -5.89 -24.17
N LEU A 243 -0.75 -5.26 -23.16
CA LEU A 243 -0.55 -5.71 -21.76
C LEU A 243 -1.27 -7.03 -21.50
N ASN A 244 -2.48 -7.23 -22.02
CA ASN A 244 -3.17 -8.52 -21.89
C ASN A 244 -2.41 -9.62 -22.64
N GLY A 245 -1.71 -9.27 -23.72
CA GLY A 245 -0.81 -10.19 -24.46
C GLY A 245 0.42 -10.57 -23.63
N ILE A 246 1.10 -9.61 -23.02
CA ILE A 246 2.26 -9.88 -22.15
C ILE A 246 1.88 -10.79 -20.97
N PHE A 247 0.74 -10.53 -20.33
CA PHE A 247 0.25 -11.33 -19.22
C PHE A 247 -0.48 -12.59 -19.66
N GLU A 248 -0.54 -12.87 -20.95
CA GLU A 248 -1.26 -14.02 -21.53
C GLU A 248 -2.64 -14.21 -20.90
N MET A 249 -3.39 -13.11 -20.78
CA MET A 249 -4.73 -13.17 -20.17
C MET A 249 -5.63 -14.09 -20.98
N LYS A 250 -6.36 -14.98 -20.32
CA LYS A 250 -7.29 -15.92 -20.95
C LYS A 250 -8.39 -15.20 -21.73
N ASN A 251 -8.80 -14.02 -21.26
CA ASN A 251 -9.69 -13.12 -21.98
C ASN A 251 -8.92 -11.85 -22.37
N ALA A 252 -8.58 -11.72 -23.65
CA ALA A 252 -7.87 -10.58 -24.20
C ALA A 252 -8.63 -9.24 -24.06
N ALA A 253 -9.96 -9.28 -23.89
CA ALA A 253 -10.82 -8.11 -23.69
C ALA A 253 -10.90 -7.66 -22.21
N THR A 254 -10.17 -8.31 -21.29
CA THR A 254 -10.20 -7.90 -19.88
C THR A 254 -9.75 -6.45 -19.72
N PRO A 255 -10.54 -5.58 -19.07
CA PRO A 255 -10.18 -4.20 -18.87
C PRO A 255 -8.87 -4.07 -18.09
N ILE A 256 -8.00 -3.13 -18.48
CA ILE A 256 -6.67 -2.96 -17.90
C ILE A 256 -6.69 -2.64 -16.41
N PHE A 257 -7.73 -1.95 -15.95
CA PHE A 257 -7.91 -1.63 -14.54
C PHE A 257 -8.27 -2.85 -13.67
N ILE A 258 -8.60 -4.00 -14.31
CA ILE A 258 -8.77 -5.30 -13.67
C ILE A 258 -7.49 -6.12 -13.84
N THR A 259 -6.95 -6.21 -15.06
CA THR A 259 -5.74 -6.98 -15.36
C THR A 259 -4.57 -6.57 -14.47
N GLN A 260 -4.28 -5.29 -14.37
CA GLN A 260 -3.11 -4.82 -13.63
C GLN A 260 -3.17 -5.14 -12.13
N PRO A 261 -4.20 -4.77 -11.34
CA PRO A 261 -4.23 -5.12 -9.92
C PRO A 261 -4.30 -6.63 -9.70
N TYR A 262 -4.99 -7.35 -10.58
CA TYR A 262 -5.01 -8.80 -10.53
C TYR A 262 -3.60 -9.40 -10.67
N MET A 263 -2.86 -9.00 -11.70
CA MET A 263 -1.50 -9.50 -11.95
C MET A 263 -0.52 -9.06 -10.86
N TYR A 264 -0.64 -7.83 -10.33
CA TYR A 264 0.17 -7.41 -9.18
C TYR A 264 -0.04 -8.28 -7.93
N ILE A 265 -1.23 -8.83 -7.75
CA ILE A 265 -1.50 -9.76 -6.65
C ILE A 265 -1.06 -11.17 -7.03
N ALA A 266 -1.57 -11.70 -8.14
CA ALA A 266 -1.39 -13.09 -8.53
C ALA A 266 0.06 -13.47 -8.81
N ASN A 267 0.80 -12.63 -9.55
CA ASN A 267 2.21 -12.89 -9.87
C ASN A 267 3.09 -13.06 -8.63
N ASN A 268 2.80 -12.38 -7.53
CA ASN A 268 3.61 -12.54 -6.32
C ASN A 268 3.48 -13.96 -5.74
N TYR A 269 2.31 -14.56 -5.81
CA TYR A 269 2.08 -15.93 -5.36
C TYR A 269 2.65 -16.96 -6.33
N ASP A 270 2.50 -16.73 -7.63
CA ASP A 270 3.03 -17.61 -8.66
C ASP A 270 4.57 -17.58 -8.71
N ASN A 271 5.17 -16.38 -8.61
CA ASN A 271 6.62 -16.24 -8.50
C ASN A 271 7.17 -16.90 -7.22
N PHE A 272 6.41 -16.84 -6.12
CA PHE A 272 6.79 -17.55 -4.91
C PHE A 272 6.76 -19.06 -5.11
N ASP A 273 5.79 -19.62 -5.86
CA ASP A 273 5.74 -21.04 -6.20
C ASP A 273 6.95 -21.44 -7.06
N CYS A 274 7.30 -20.63 -8.05
CA CYS A 274 8.52 -20.85 -8.85
C CYS A 274 9.78 -20.86 -7.96
N LEU A 275 9.88 -19.90 -7.04
CA LEU A 275 11.01 -19.86 -6.10
C LEU A 275 11.05 -21.10 -5.19
N VAL A 276 9.92 -21.57 -4.71
CA VAL A 276 9.88 -22.78 -3.86
C VAL A 276 10.34 -24.02 -4.63
N ARG A 277 10.04 -24.11 -5.93
CA ARG A 277 10.42 -25.27 -6.77
C ARG A 277 11.87 -25.21 -7.26
N GLU A 278 12.35 -24.02 -7.60
CA GLU A 278 13.53 -23.84 -8.42
C GLU A 278 14.72 -23.20 -7.69
N LEU A 279 14.54 -22.74 -6.44
CA LEU A 279 15.59 -22.05 -5.72
C LEU A 279 16.78 -22.98 -5.44
N PRO A 280 17.93 -22.76 -6.08
CA PRO A 280 19.08 -23.68 -5.99
C PRO A 280 19.82 -23.60 -4.65
N ALA A 281 19.62 -22.53 -3.89
CA ALA A 281 20.27 -22.32 -2.59
C ALA A 281 19.39 -21.53 -1.63
N HIS A 282 19.47 -21.88 -0.36
CA HIS A 282 18.73 -21.21 0.70
C HIS A 282 19.62 -20.26 1.50
N SER A 283 19.17 -19.02 1.71
CA SER A 283 19.90 -18.01 2.50
C SER A 283 19.81 -18.23 4.01
N MET A 284 19.04 -19.22 4.48
CA MET A 284 18.79 -19.50 5.91
C MET A 284 18.38 -18.25 6.70
N GLY A 285 17.53 -17.40 6.11
CA GLY A 285 17.03 -16.17 6.71
C GLY A 285 17.94 -14.93 6.55
N LEU A 286 19.20 -15.09 6.11
CA LEU A 286 20.12 -13.95 5.97
C LEU A 286 19.59 -12.86 5.05
N LYS A 287 18.97 -13.24 3.94
CA LYS A 287 18.36 -12.28 3.00
C LYS A 287 17.16 -11.53 3.60
N GLY A 288 16.36 -12.18 4.41
CA GLY A 288 15.25 -11.54 5.15
C GLY A 288 15.72 -10.50 6.16
N MET A 289 16.97 -10.64 6.63
CA MET A 289 17.60 -9.68 7.55
C MET A 289 18.35 -8.54 6.82
N PHE A 290 18.17 -8.41 5.51
CA PHE A 290 18.82 -7.36 4.70
C PHE A 290 18.71 -5.95 5.30
N PRO A 291 17.57 -5.49 5.84
CA PRO A 291 17.48 -4.17 6.44
C PRO A 291 18.47 -3.99 7.61
N LEU A 292 18.67 -5.02 8.42
CA LEU A 292 19.62 -4.98 9.53
C LEU A 292 21.07 -4.88 9.04
N TRP A 293 21.43 -5.67 8.02
CA TRP A 293 22.77 -5.62 7.43
C TRP A 293 23.03 -4.28 6.73
N ALA A 294 22.03 -3.73 6.06
CA ALA A 294 22.13 -2.44 5.39
C ALA A 294 22.27 -1.28 6.38
N LEU A 295 21.47 -1.26 7.45
CA LEU A 295 21.46 -0.19 8.45
C LEU A 295 22.66 -0.25 9.42
N SER A 296 23.14 -1.47 9.76
CA SER A 296 24.31 -1.66 10.62
C SER A 296 25.63 -1.33 9.95
N GLY A 297 25.64 -1.07 8.66
CA GLY A 297 26.88 -0.87 7.89
C GLY A 297 27.67 -2.16 7.59
N LEU A 298 27.21 -3.31 8.05
CA LEU A 298 27.87 -4.62 7.78
C LEU A 298 28.00 -4.92 6.29
N LYS A 299 27.14 -4.36 5.45
CA LYS A 299 27.25 -4.46 3.98
C LYS A 299 28.58 -3.97 3.43
N PHE A 300 29.22 -2.99 4.09
CA PHE A 300 30.53 -2.46 3.67
C PHE A 300 31.70 -3.34 4.11
N ILE A 301 31.51 -4.11 5.19
CA ILE A 301 32.52 -5.00 5.75
C ILE A 301 32.47 -6.37 5.08
N LYS A 302 31.27 -6.87 4.81
CA LYS A 302 31.01 -8.18 4.21
C LYS A 302 29.93 -8.09 3.14
N PRO A 303 30.25 -7.62 1.92
CA PRO A 303 29.28 -7.45 0.83
C PRO A 303 28.50 -8.73 0.51
N ALA A 304 29.11 -9.90 0.66
CA ALA A 304 28.45 -11.19 0.44
C ALA A 304 27.21 -11.45 1.30
N LEU A 305 26.99 -10.70 2.40
CA LEU A 305 25.76 -10.78 3.20
C LEU A 305 24.56 -10.13 2.50
N VAL A 306 24.82 -9.26 1.54
CA VAL A 306 23.80 -8.47 0.83
C VAL A 306 23.77 -8.82 -0.67
N ASP A 307 24.85 -9.33 -1.22
CA ASP A 307 25.02 -9.65 -2.64
C ASP A 307 24.55 -11.09 -2.93
N TRP A 308 23.26 -11.29 -2.78
CA TRP A 308 22.66 -12.56 -3.18
C TRP A 308 22.07 -12.43 -4.59
N PRO A 309 22.22 -13.45 -5.44
CA PRO A 309 21.60 -13.43 -6.75
C PRO A 309 20.07 -13.25 -6.59
N ILE A 310 19.52 -12.32 -7.37
CA ILE A 310 18.08 -12.12 -7.46
C ILE A 310 17.57 -13.10 -8.51
N TYR A 311 16.88 -14.14 -8.07
CA TYR A 311 16.18 -15.04 -8.98
C TYR A 311 14.85 -14.40 -9.33
N VAL A 312 14.75 -13.81 -10.51
CA VAL A 312 13.53 -13.28 -11.10
C VAL A 312 13.28 -14.10 -12.35
N ASN A 313 12.15 -14.80 -12.39
CA ASN A 313 11.66 -15.43 -13.61
C ASN A 313 10.69 -14.49 -14.34
#